data_7347193952150a13c2a8b3646d50b21e
#
_entry.id   7347193952150a13c2a8b3646d50b21e
#
_cell.length_a   1.000
_cell.length_b   1.000
_cell.length_c   1.000
_cell.angle_alpha   90.00
_cell.angle_beta   90.00
_cell.angle_gamma   90.00
#
_symmetry.space_group_name_H-M   'P 1'
#
loop_
_entity.id
_entity.type
_entity.pdbx_description
1 polymer ?
#
loop_
_entity_poly.entity_id
_entity_poly.type
_entity_poly.pdbx_seq_one_letter_code
_entity_poly.pdbx_strand_id
1 'polypeptide(L)'
;MKKKKKLSLLQKRALTGFAFITPWLIGFLWFYVKSLIQAVRFSLSKMEMLESGGYTLKFTGLDNFKYALFQDPTYNQILATSIRDIVIDVPLIIFFSLFIAMICNGKFKGRTLVRAILFLPIIMNAGAINNAIEMAREAVTGGVAAVSAEAAVASGVNVDYFMNLFMDLGFPVALLDYITAAVGRIFDIVQASGVQIIIFIAALQSVPGALYEVAKIEGATGYETFWKVTFPMVSPLIITNVVYTIVDSF
;
A
#
# COMPACT_ATOMS: atom_id res chain seq x y z
N MET A 1 -37.97 -39.37 -27.14
CA MET A 1 -37.05 -38.32 -27.57
C MET A 1 -37.19 -37.11 -26.64
N LYS A 2 -36.22 -36.82 -25.73
CA LYS A 2 -36.26 -35.66 -24.83
C LYS A 2 -35.95 -34.41 -25.64
N LYS A 3 -36.89 -33.46 -25.78
CA LYS A 3 -36.68 -32.16 -26.39
C LYS A 3 -35.59 -31.40 -25.60
N LYS A 4 -34.41 -31.16 -26.20
CA LYS A 4 -33.38 -30.25 -25.65
C LYS A 4 -34.00 -28.88 -25.53
N LYS A 5 -34.18 -28.38 -24.28
CA LYS A 5 -34.60 -27.00 -24.00
C LYS A 5 -33.56 -26.08 -24.63
N LYS A 6 -33.96 -25.28 -25.64
CA LYS A 6 -33.10 -24.25 -26.22
C LYS A 6 -32.87 -23.17 -25.13
N LEU A 7 -31.61 -22.93 -24.75
CA LEU A 7 -31.22 -21.90 -23.84
C LEU A 7 -31.65 -20.52 -24.37
N SER A 8 -32.22 -19.70 -23.50
CA SER A 8 -32.53 -18.28 -23.79
C SER A 8 -31.26 -17.52 -24.19
N LEU A 9 -31.39 -16.43 -24.96
CA LEU A 9 -30.26 -15.56 -25.34
C LEU A 9 -29.53 -15.02 -24.13
N LEU A 10 -30.23 -14.69 -23.06
CA LEU A 10 -29.64 -14.25 -21.77
C LEU A 10 -28.81 -15.37 -21.10
N GLN A 11 -29.33 -16.58 -21.11
CA GLN A 11 -28.62 -17.76 -20.58
C GLN A 11 -27.34 -18.08 -21.37
N LYS A 12 -27.38 -17.92 -22.71
CA LYS A 12 -26.19 -18.14 -23.57
C LYS A 12 -25.12 -17.08 -23.26
N ARG A 13 -25.51 -15.80 -23.13
CA ARG A 13 -24.56 -14.73 -22.75
C ARG A 13 -23.96 -14.94 -21.35
N ALA A 14 -24.76 -15.34 -20.38
CA ALA A 14 -24.29 -15.69 -19.05
C ALA A 14 -23.30 -16.87 -19.09
N LEU A 15 -23.64 -17.95 -19.85
CA LEU A 15 -22.76 -19.10 -19.98
C LEU A 15 -21.43 -18.74 -20.64
N THR A 16 -21.46 -17.90 -21.67
CA THR A 16 -20.23 -17.41 -22.32
C THR A 16 -19.40 -16.58 -21.34
N GLY A 17 -20.03 -15.70 -20.56
CA GLY A 17 -19.33 -14.93 -19.51
C GLY A 17 -18.69 -15.85 -18.47
N PHE A 18 -19.41 -16.88 -18.00
CA PHE A 18 -18.85 -17.87 -17.08
C PHE A 18 -17.68 -18.62 -17.71
N ALA A 19 -17.77 -19.02 -18.98
CA ALA A 19 -16.69 -19.73 -19.68
C ALA A 19 -15.39 -18.89 -19.73
N PHE A 20 -15.48 -17.57 -19.90
CA PHE A 20 -14.32 -16.69 -19.87
C PHE A 20 -13.71 -16.52 -18.48
N ILE A 21 -14.54 -16.54 -17.41
CA ILE A 21 -14.08 -16.42 -16.03
C ILE A 21 -13.55 -17.76 -15.48
N THR A 22 -14.01 -18.90 -16.04
CA THR A 22 -13.69 -20.24 -15.53
C THR A 22 -12.20 -20.52 -15.36
N PRO A 23 -11.28 -20.18 -16.29
CA PRO A 23 -9.85 -20.46 -16.10
C PRO A 23 -9.28 -19.74 -14.88
N TRP A 24 -9.65 -18.46 -14.69
CA TRP A 24 -9.25 -17.69 -13.51
C TRP A 24 -9.88 -18.27 -12.24
N LEU A 25 -11.15 -18.64 -12.29
CA LEU A 25 -11.88 -19.15 -11.11
C LEU A 25 -11.32 -20.51 -10.66
N ILE A 26 -10.92 -21.37 -11.59
CA ILE A 26 -10.23 -22.63 -11.27
C ILE A 26 -8.89 -22.35 -10.57
N GLY A 27 -8.08 -21.43 -11.11
CA GLY A 27 -6.81 -21.03 -10.48
C GLY A 27 -7.02 -20.45 -9.09
N PHE A 28 -7.98 -19.53 -8.93
CA PHE A 28 -8.34 -18.95 -7.66
C PHE A 28 -8.77 -19.98 -6.62
N LEU A 29 -9.68 -20.87 -6.97
CA LEU A 29 -10.15 -21.92 -6.06
C LEU A 29 -9.03 -22.90 -5.70
N TRP A 30 -8.17 -23.26 -6.64
CA TRP A 30 -7.12 -24.24 -6.42
C TRP A 30 -5.97 -23.70 -5.58
N PHE A 31 -5.51 -22.50 -5.87
CA PHE A 31 -4.36 -21.92 -5.19
C PHE A 31 -4.76 -21.09 -3.95
N TYR A 32 -5.68 -20.15 -4.12
CA TYR A 32 -6.01 -19.21 -3.07
C TYR A 32 -6.89 -19.83 -1.98
N VAL A 33 -7.99 -20.47 -2.34
CA VAL A 33 -8.92 -21.05 -1.36
C VAL A 33 -8.27 -22.20 -0.58
N LYS A 34 -7.46 -23.03 -1.25
CA LYS A 34 -6.69 -24.08 -0.58
C LYS A 34 -5.74 -23.50 0.46
N SER A 35 -4.99 -22.47 0.09
CA SER A 35 -4.05 -21.80 1.02
C SER A 35 -4.79 -21.13 2.16
N LEU A 36 -5.93 -20.51 1.92
CA LEU A 36 -6.78 -19.89 2.94
C LEU A 36 -7.28 -20.92 3.95
N ILE A 37 -7.81 -22.05 3.47
CA ILE A 37 -8.25 -23.16 4.34
C ILE A 37 -7.08 -23.66 5.19
N GLN A 38 -5.91 -23.78 4.59
CA GLN A 38 -4.71 -24.23 5.29
C GLN A 38 -4.28 -23.22 6.36
N ALA A 39 -4.30 -21.93 6.07
CA ALA A 39 -4.04 -20.86 7.04
C ALA A 39 -5.00 -20.90 8.22
N VAL A 40 -6.31 -21.08 7.97
CA VAL A 40 -7.31 -21.23 9.02
C VAL A 40 -7.05 -22.48 9.87
N ARG A 41 -6.67 -23.60 9.26
CA ARG A 41 -6.30 -24.82 10.01
C ARG A 41 -5.08 -24.59 10.89
N PHE A 42 -4.04 -23.90 10.41
CA PHE A 42 -2.87 -23.56 11.21
C PHE A 42 -3.23 -22.62 12.38
N SER A 43 -4.05 -21.60 12.14
CA SER A 43 -4.44 -20.67 13.20
C SER A 43 -5.22 -21.31 14.34
N LEU A 44 -6.00 -22.36 14.04
CA LEU A 44 -6.80 -23.11 15.02
C LEU A 44 -6.09 -24.34 15.60
N SER A 45 -4.84 -24.59 15.24
CA SER A 45 -4.10 -25.76 15.65
C SER A 45 -2.73 -25.37 16.19
N LYS A 46 -2.22 -26.16 17.13
CA LYS A 46 -0.83 -26.09 17.59
C LYS A 46 0.02 -26.97 16.70
N MET A 47 1.12 -26.39 16.19
CA MET A 47 2.09 -27.13 15.40
C MET A 47 3.13 -27.76 16.32
N GLU A 48 3.27 -29.09 16.25
CA GLU A 48 4.34 -29.84 16.93
C GLU A 48 5.26 -30.45 15.87
N MET A 49 6.56 -30.13 15.97
CA MET A 49 7.56 -30.71 15.07
C MET A 49 7.87 -32.15 15.51
N LEU A 50 7.97 -33.04 14.54
CA LEU A 50 8.38 -34.43 14.77
C LEU A 50 9.90 -34.53 14.67
N GLU A 51 10.50 -35.34 15.53
CA GLU A 51 11.95 -35.66 15.51
C GLU A 51 12.38 -36.33 14.18
N SER A 52 11.45 -37.02 13.50
CA SER A 52 11.67 -37.67 12.21
C SER A 52 11.55 -36.73 11.00
N GLY A 53 11.35 -35.44 11.21
CA GLY A 53 11.06 -34.45 10.17
C GLY A 53 9.56 -34.36 9.86
N GLY A 54 9.10 -33.14 9.61
CA GLY A 54 7.67 -32.85 9.38
C GLY A 54 7.01 -32.25 10.63
N TYR A 55 5.69 -32.03 10.52
CA TYR A 55 4.90 -31.46 11.61
C TYR A 55 3.55 -32.16 11.76
N THR A 56 3.03 -32.18 12.98
CA THR A 56 1.65 -32.59 13.28
C THR A 56 0.86 -31.38 13.77
N LEU A 57 -0.41 -31.32 13.37
CA LEU A 57 -1.35 -30.26 13.79
C LEU A 57 -2.32 -30.88 14.80
N LYS A 58 -2.24 -30.39 16.04
CA LYS A 58 -3.23 -30.68 17.07
C LYS A 58 -4.23 -29.56 17.14
N PHE A 59 -5.52 -29.85 16.90
CA PHE A 59 -6.56 -28.85 16.97
C PHE A 59 -6.75 -28.35 18.41
N THR A 60 -6.52 -27.04 18.61
CA THR A 60 -6.61 -26.35 19.91
C THR A 60 -7.72 -25.30 19.93
N GLY A 61 -8.46 -25.15 18.84
CA GLY A 61 -9.51 -24.12 18.72
C GLY A 61 -8.97 -22.71 18.79
N LEU A 62 -9.49 -21.90 19.71
CA LEU A 62 -9.14 -20.47 19.84
C LEU A 62 -7.99 -20.19 20.83
N ASP A 63 -7.29 -21.21 21.32
CA ASP A 63 -6.25 -21.02 22.34
C ASP A 63 -5.07 -20.16 21.82
N ASN A 64 -4.69 -20.32 20.55
CA ASN A 64 -3.66 -19.47 19.94
C ASN A 64 -4.07 -17.97 19.95
N PHE A 65 -5.34 -17.68 19.68
CA PHE A 65 -5.86 -16.32 19.73
C PHE A 65 -5.93 -15.77 21.16
N LYS A 66 -6.31 -16.61 22.12
CA LYS A 66 -6.30 -16.23 23.54
C LYS A 66 -4.88 -15.95 24.03
N TYR A 67 -3.92 -16.79 23.64
CA TYR A 67 -2.53 -16.58 23.97
C TYR A 67 -2.02 -15.24 23.40
N ALA A 68 -2.22 -15.01 22.11
CA ALA A 68 -1.77 -13.78 21.44
C ALA A 68 -2.40 -12.51 22.06
N LEU A 69 -3.73 -12.52 22.36
CA LEU A 69 -4.43 -11.34 22.84
C LEU A 69 -4.28 -11.09 24.34
N PHE A 70 -4.08 -12.14 25.17
CA PHE A 70 -4.13 -12.00 26.62
C PHE A 70 -2.84 -12.35 27.33
N GLN A 71 -1.94 -13.09 26.67
CA GLN A 71 -0.72 -13.58 27.32
C GLN A 71 0.56 -13.05 26.69
N ASP A 72 0.53 -12.69 25.39
CA ASP A 72 1.69 -12.15 24.70
C ASP A 72 1.69 -10.61 24.73
N PRO A 73 2.54 -9.97 25.55
CA PRO A 73 2.62 -8.52 25.63
C PRO A 73 3.18 -7.90 24.36
N THR A 74 4.04 -8.63 23.65
CA THR A 74 4.68 -8.14 22.40
C THR A 74 3.67 -8.03 21.29
N TYR A 75 2.81 -9.03 21.12
CA TYR A 75 1.74 -9.02 20.12
C TYR A 75 0.77 -7.84 20.32
N ASN A 76 0.33 -7.63 21.56
CA ASN A 76 -0.59 -6.54 21.89
C ASN A 76 0.03 -5.16 21.63
N GLN A 77 1.32 -4.99 21.93
CA GLN A 77 2.04 -3.76 21.66
C GLN A 77 2.16 -3.49 20.16
N ILE A 78 2.57 -4.50 19.38
CA ILE A 78 2.68 -4.42 17.92
C ILE A 78 1.30 -4.11 17.32
N LEU A 79 0.24 -4.81 17.73
CA LEU A 79 -1.11 -4.61 17.24
C LEU A 79 -1.61 -3.17 17.51
N ALA A 80 -1.43 -2.69 18.74
CA ALA A 80 -1.83 -1.32 19.12
C ALA A 80 -1.04 -0.26 18.32
N THR A 81 0.26 -0.47 18.13
CA THR A 81 1.11 0.43 17.34
C THR A 81 0.69 0.43 15.87
N SER A 82 0.49 -0.75 15.27
CA SER A 82 0.04 -0.87 13.88
C SER A 82 -1.32 -0.21 13.64
N ILE A 83 -2.29 -0.40 14.53
CA ILE A 83 -3.60 0.25 14.43
C ILE A 83 -3.45 1.78 14.53
N ARG A 84 -2.64 2.25 15.48
CA ARG A 84 -2.37 3.69 15.63
C ARG A 84 -1.74 4.27 14.37
N ASP A 85 -0.76 3.59 13.81
CA ASP A 85 -0.03 4.06 12.63
C ASP A 85 -0.95 4.08 11.41
N ILE A 86 -1.78 3.05 11.20
CA ILE A 86 -2.80 3.05 10.15
C ILE A 86 -3.77 4.23 10.30
N VAL A 87 -4.28 4.48 11.50
CA VAL A 87 -5.23 5.58 11.76
C VAL A 87 -4.61 6.95 11.47
N ILE A 88 -3.30 7.13 11.66
CA ILE A 88 -2.59 8.38 11.42
C ILE A 88 -2.11 8.46 9.97
N ASP A 89 -1.49 7.40 9.44
CA ASP A 89 -0.81 7.43 8.16
C ASP A 89 -1.79 7.38 6.99
N VAL A 90 -2.89 6.61 7.07
CA VAL A 90 -3.87 6.53 5.98
C VAL A 90 -4.46 7.90 5.63
N PRO A 91 -5.01 8.70 6.57
CA PRO A 91 -5.47 10.06 6.26
C PRO A 91 -4.36 10.97 5.70
N LEU A 92 -3.15 10.82 6.24
CA LEU A 92 -2.01 11.65 5.85
C LEU A 92 -1.55 11.34 4.42
N ILE A 93 -1.45 10.05 4.07
CA ILE A 93 -1.14 9.58 2.71
C ILE A 93 -2.23 10.03 1.72
N ILE A 94 -3.50 9.90 2.07
CA ILE A 94 -4.63 10.31 1.22
C ILE A 94 -4.61 11.82 0.98
N PHE A 95 -4.43 12.62 2.03
CA PHE A 95 -4.37 14.07 1.92
C PHE A 95 -3.17 14.52 1.08
N PHE A 96 -1.99 13.97 1.37
CA PHE A 96 -0.76 14.25 0.62
C PHE A 96 -0.91 13.86 -0.86
N SER A 97 -1.44 12.67 -1.13
CA SER A 97 -1.63 12.17 -2.49
C SER A 97 -2.60 13.04 -3.29
N LEU A 98 -3.72 13.47 -2.69
CA LEU A 98 -4.69 14.37 -3.33
C LEU A 98 -4.06 15.74 -3.60
N PHE A 99 -3.30 16.29 -2.64
CA PHE A 99 -2.60 17.56 -2.78
C PHE A 99 -1.60 17.53 -3.93
N ILE A 100 -0.74 16.51 -3.98
CA ILE A 100 0.23 16.32 -5.07
C ILE A 100 -0.48 16.09 -6.41
N ALA A 101 -1.55 15.29 -6.43
CA ALA A 101 -2.33 15.06 -7.65
C ALA A 101 -2.94 16.35 -8.21
N MET A 102 -3.43 17.26 -7.35
CA MET A 102 -3.91 18.57 -7.77
C MET A 102 -2.80 19.42 -8.40
N ILE A 103 -1.62 19.46 -7.79
CA ILE A 103 -0.46 20.17 -8.36
C ILE A 103 -0.11 19.57 -9.73
N CYS A 104 -0.01 18.24 -9.81
CA CYS A 104 0.33 17.52 -11.05
C CYS A 104 -0.75 17.62 -12.13
N ASN A 105 -2.00 17.90 -11.78
CA ASN A 105 -3.09 18.10 -12.73
C ASN A 105 -3.10 19.52 -13.33
N GLY A 106 -2.43 20.46 -12.69
CA GLY A 106 -2.27 21.83 -13.18
C GLY A 106 -1.61 21.91 -14.57
N LYS A 107 -1.88 22.99 -15.30
CA LYS A 107 -1.25 23.28 -16.61
C LYS A 107 0.05 24.05 -16.38
N PHE A 108 1.17 23.35 -16.20
CA PHE A 108 2.50 23.98 -16.09
C PHE A 108 3.52 23.28 -16.98
N LYS A 109 4.60 24.01 -17.33
CA LYS A 109 5.70 23.46 -18.10
C LYS A 109 6.50 22.48 -17.23
N GLY A 110 6.72 21.26 -17.72
CA GLY A 110 7.47 20.23 -16.97
C GLY A 110 6.60 19.25 -16.16
N ARG A 111 5.27 19.33 -16.25
CA ARG A 111 4.34 18.41 -15.56
C ARG A 111 4.64 16.92 -15.78
N THR A 112 5.11 16.57 -16.99
CA THR A 112 5.47 15.18 -17.34
C THR A 112 6.70 14.72 -16.57
N LEU A 113 7.69 15.60 -16.40
CA LEU A 113 8.90 15.31 -15.64
C LEU A 113 8.57 15.16 -14.14
N VAL A 114 7.74 16.04 -13.58
CA VAL A 114 7.29 15.93 -12.18
C VAL A 114 6.55 14.63 -11.94
N ARG A 115 5.65 14.24 -12.85
CA ARG A 115 4.97 12.93 -12.77
C ARG A 115 5.96 11.78 -12.84
N ALA A 116 6.94 11.83 -13.74
CA ALA A 116 7.96 10.78 -13.86
C ALA A 116 8.79 10.64 -12.58
N ILE A 117 9.17 11.75 -11.94
CA ILE A 117 9.90 11.74 -10.66
C ILE A 117 9.03 11.16 -9.54
N LEU A 118 7.74 11.53 -9.48
CA LEU A 118 6.82 11.00 -8.47
C LEU A 118 6.49 9.51 -8.66
N PHE A 119 6.67 8.98 -9.88
CA PHE A 119 6.53 7.55 -10.15
C PHE A 119 7.79 6.74 -9.84
N LEU A 120 8.93 7.40 -9.70
CA LEU A 120 10.19 6.72 -9.42
C LEU A 120 10.14 5.87 -8.14
N PRO A 121 9.62 6.36 -6.99
CA PRO A 121 9.49 5.56 -5.78
C PRO A 121 8.64 4.30 -5.95
N ILE A 122 7.54 4.39 -6.74
CA ILE A 122 6.67 3.23 -7.02
C ILE A 122 7.43 2.15 -7.77
N ILE A 123 8.22 2.55 -8.79
CA ILE A 123 9.01 1.63 -9.60
C ILE A 123 10.12 1.00 -8.74
N MET A 124 10.73 1.78 -7.86
CA MET A 124 11.78 1.31 -6.95
C MET A 124 11.23 0.36 -5.89
N ASN A 125 10.02 0.60 -5.40
CA ASN A 125 9.35 -0.27 -4.42
C ASN A 125 8.75 -1.55 -5.05
N ALA A 126 8.73 -1.65 -6.38
CA ALA A 126 8.37 -2.90 -7.05
C ALA A 126 9.40 -3.97 -6.67
N GLY A 127 8.95 -5.05 -6.01
CA GLY A 127 9.79 -6.09 -5.41
C GLY A 127 10.91 -6.65 -6.29
N ALA A 128 10.78 -6.56 -7.62
CA ALA A 128 11.80 -6.97 -8.56
C ALA A 128 13.11 -6.14 -8.44
N ILE A 129 13.01 -4.85 -8.16
CA ILE A 129 14.18 -3.97 -8.01
C ILE A 129 14.82 -4.18 -6.64
N ASN A 130 14.00 -4.29 -5.59
CA ASN A 130 14.48 -4.60 -4.24
C ASN A 130 15.22 -5.94 -4.22
N ASN A 131 14.66 -6.99 -4.83
CA ASN A 131 15.32 -8.29 -4.95
C ASN A 131 16.63 -8.21 -5.77
N ALA A 132 16.67 -7.41 -6.84
CA ALA A 132 17.89 -7.22 -7.63
C ALA A 132 18.98 -6.49 -6.84
N ILE A 133 18.60 -5.47 -6.05
CA ILE A 133 19.53 -4.76 -5.16
C ILE A 133 20.03 -5.69 -4.05
N GLU A 134 19.16 -6.53 -3.49
CA GLU A 134 19.52 -7.50 -2.44
C GLU A 134 20.48 -8.57 -2.96
N MET A 135 20.20 -9.14 -4.13
CA MET A 135 21.13 -10.07 -4.80
C MET A 135 22.49 -9.42 -5.14
N ALA A 136 22.49 -8.16 -5.59
CA ALA A 136 23.72 -7.42 -5.86
C ALA A 136 24.51 -7.15 -4.57
N ARG A 137 23.85 -6.90 -3.46
CA ARG A 137 24.46 -6.74 -2.12
C ARG A 137 25.07 -8.03 -1.61
N GLU A 138 24.33 -9.16 -1.67
CA GLU A 138 24.85 -10.46 -1.31
C GLU A 138 26.10 -10.84 -2.10
N ALA A 139 26.11 -10.52 -3.40
CA ALA A 139 27.25 -10.76 -4.26
C ALA A 139 28.49 -9.91 -3.91
N VAL A 140 28.28 -8.67 -3.43
CA VAL A 140 29.39 -7.73 -3.12
C VAL A 140 29.89 -7.90 -1.68
N THR A 141 29.03 -8.24 -0.71
CA THR A 141 29.39 -8.21 0.74
C THR A 141 29.68 -9.56 1.35
N GLY A 142 29.51 -10.65 0.62
CA GLY A 142 29.79 -12.00 1.18
C GLY A 142 29.01 -12.32 2.46
N GLY A 143 27.84 -11.76 2.65
CA GLY A 143 26.87 -12.16 3.68
C GLY A 143 27.07 -11.64 5.11
N VAL A 144 28.06 -10.81 5.42
CA VAL A 144 28.40 -10.51 6.84
C VAL A 144 28.11 -9.05 7.27
N ALA A 145 27.82 -8.12 6.35
CA ALA A 145 27.66 -6.70 6.68
C ALA A 145 26.23 -6.13 6.40
N ALA A 146 25.22 -7.00 6.29
CA ALA A 146 23.90 -6.60 5.78
C ALA A 146 23.05 -5.75 6.75
N VAL A 147 23.23 -5.88 8.07
CA VAL A 147 22.25 -5.36 9.05
C VAL A 147 22.31 -3.84 9.26
N SER A 148 23.48 -3.22 9.08
CA SER A 148 23.65 -1.77 9.29
C SER A 148 23.52 -0.93 8.01
N ALA A 149 23.56 -1.57 6.83
CA ALA A 149 23.41 -0.89 5.54
C ALA A 149 21.94 -0.74 5.08
N GLU A 150 21.04 -1.54 5.64
CA GLU A 150 19.62 -1.61 5.24
C GLU A 150 18.87 -0.30 5.50
N ALA A 151 19.09 0.32 6.64
CA ALA A 151 18.49 1.60 6.99
C ALA A 151 19.05 2.78 6.16
N ALA A 152 20.34 2.75 5.82
CA ALA A 152 21.01 3.84 5.11
C ALA A 152 20.67 3.90 3.61
N VAL A 153 20.34 2.76 2.97
CA VAL A 153 20.06 2.73 1.53
C VAL A 153 18.57 2.79 1.23
N ALA A 154 17.70 2.39 2.16
CA ALA A 154 16.25 2.57 2.03
C ALA A 154 15.87 4.05 1.95
N SER A 155 16.60 4.93 2.63
CA SER A 155 16.34 6.39 2.62
C SER A 155 17.13 7.17 1.56
N GLY A 156 18.07 6.56 0.83
CA GLY A 156 18.90 7.25 -0.17
C GLY A 156 19.82 8.35 0.41
N VAL A 157 19.76 8.58 1.71
CA VAL A 157 20.53 9.59 2.46
C VAL A 157 21.27 8.85 3.57
N ASN A 158 22.56 9.05 3.68
CA ASN A 158 23.34 8.49 4.79
C ASN A 158 23.02 9.30 6.07
N VAL A 159 21.96 8.87 6.76
CA VAL A 159 21.45 9.55 7.97
C VAL A 159 22.51 9.63 9.05
N ASP A 160 23.33 8.56 9.20
CA ASP A 160 24.41 8.52 10.20
C ASP A 160 25.48 9.58 9.93
N TYR A 161 25.79 9.85 8.67
CA TYR A 161 26.74 10.91 8.32
C TYR A 161 26.22 12.28 8.72
N PHE A 162 24.94 12.58 8.44
CA PHE A 162 24.32 13.84 8.83
C PHE A 162 24.17 13.94 10.35
N MET A 163 23.81 12.85 11.01
CA MET A 163 23.70 12.81 12.47
C MET A 163 25.03 13.14 13.13
N ASN A 164 26.12 12.52 12.71
CA ASN A 164 27.45 12.80 13.23
C ASN A 164 27.89 14.25 12.96
N LEU A 165 27.63 14.76 11.76
CA LEU A 165 27.95 16.15 11.40
C LEU A 165 27.20 17.15 12.30
N PHE A 166 25.91 16.93 12.59
CA PHE A 166 25.12 17.80 13.44
C PHE A 166 25.47 17.64 14.92
N MET A 167 25.87 16.44 15.38
CA MET A 167 26.41 16.24 16.72
C MET A 167 27.70 17.01 16.92
N ASP A 168 28.61 17.02 15.93
CA ASP A 168 29.86 17.78 15.96
C ASP A 168 29.62 19.30 15.99
N LEU A 169 28.49 19.75 15.44
CA LEU A 169 28.03 21.14 15.49
C LEU A 169 27.35 21.51 16.83
N GLY A 170 27.23 20.56 17.76
CA GLY A 170 26.69 20.80 19.11
C GLY A 170 25.17 20.75 19.22
N PHE A 171 24.45 20.18 18.26
CA PHE A 171 23.01 19.99 18.38
C PHE A 171 22.65 18.91 19.41
N PRO A 172 21.59 19.10 20.22
CA PRO A 172 21.12 18.08 21.15
C PRO A 172 20.67 16.81 20.42
N VAL A 173 21.10 15.64 20.90
CA VAL A 173 20.76 14.32 20.31
C VAL A 173 19.23 14.15 20.18
N ALA A 174 18.47 14.55 21.20
CA ALA A 174 17.01 14.43 21.18
C ALA A 174 16.34 15.23 20.03
N LEU A 175 16.93 16.35 19.63
CA LEU A 175 16.43 17.14 18.50
C LEU A 175 16.79 16.49 17.17
N LEU A 176 17.97 15.89 17.08
CA LEU A 176 18.41 15.15 15.91
C LEU A 176 17.57 13.89 15.70
N ASP A 177 17.29 13.14 16.75
CA ASP A 177 16.41 11.96 16.70
C ASP A 177 15.01 12.34 16.21
N TYR A 178 14.46 13.46 16.71
CA TYR A 178 13.16 13.96 16.28
C TYR A 178 13.15 14.36 14.79
N ILE A 179 14.17 15.08 14.33
CA ILE A 179 14.30 15.48 12.92
C ILE A 179 14.44 14.25 12.02
N THR A 180 15.28 13.32 12.40
CA THR A 180 15.50 12.08 11.64
C THR A 180 14.23 11.24 11.54
N ALA A 181 13.52 11.08 12.65
CA ALA A 181 12.23 10.39 12.66
C ALA A 181 11.18 11.10 11.78
N ALA A 182 11.14 12.44 11.81
CA ALA A 182 10.23 13.23 10.98
C ALA A 182 10.56 13.11 9.49
N VAL A 183 11.85 13.18 9.12
CA VAL A 183 12.31 13.01 7.73
C VAL A 183 12.02 11.60 7.24
N GLY A 184 12.29 10.56 8.04
CA GLY A 184 11.95 9.18 7.75
C GLY A 184 10.45 9.03 7.47
N ARG A 185 9.61 9.56 8.35
CA ARG A 185 8.14 9.50 8.18
C ARG A 185 7.64 10.21 6.92
N ILE A 186 8.22 11.37 6.59
CA ILE A 186 7.89 12.07 5.33
C ILE A 186 8.28 11.20 4.12
N PHE A 187 9.45 10.58 4.17
CA PHE A 187 9.90 9.70 3.11
C PHE A 187 8.98 8.48 2.92
N ASP A 188 8.57 7.84 4.02
CA ASP A 188 7.64 6.70 4.00
C ASP A 188 6.29 7.11 3.39
N ILE A 189 5.77 8.29 3.77
CA ILE A 189 4.52 8.81 3.20
C ILE A 189 4.65 9.06 1.70
N VAL A 190 5.75 9.67 1.25
CA VAL A 190 6.01 9.91 -0.17
C VAL A 190 6.09 8.60 -0.94
N GLN A 191 6.77 7.60 -0.36
CA GLN A 191 6.94 6.29 -0.99
C GLN A 191 5.62 5.52 -1.06
N ALA A 192 4.83 5.54 0.02
CA ALA A 192 3.52 4.89 0.07
C ALA A 192 2.46 5.61 -0.79
N SER A 193 2.61 6.92 -1.04
CA SER A 193 1.59 7.72 -1.74
C SER A 193 1.56 7.55 -3.27
N GLY A 194 2.50 6.85 -3.84
CA GLY A 194 2.71 6.83 -5.28
C GLY A 194 1.52 6.34 -6.10
N VAL A 195 0.94 5.19 -5.77
CA VAL A 195 -0.22 4.62 -6.47
C VAL A 195 -1.46 5.50 -6.27
N GLN A 196 -1.65 6.02 -5.07
CA GLN A 196 -2.76 6.91 -4.71
C GLN A 196 -2.73 8.21 -5.53
N ILE A 197 -1.55 8.77 -5.77
CA ILE A 197 -1.36 9.96 -6.62
C ILE A 197 -1.85 9.68 -8.05
N ILE A 198 -1.51 8.50 -8.62
CA ILE A 198 -1.96 8.12 -9.97
C ILE A 198 -3.48 8.02 -10.03
N ILE A 199 -4.09 7.35 -9.06
CA ILE A 199 -5.55 7.19 -8.98
C ILE A 199 -6.21 8.56 -8.87
N PHE A 200 -5.70 9.46 -8.05
CA PHE A 200 -6.23 10.82 -7.93
C PHE A 200 -6.01 11.67 -9.18
N ILE A 201 -4.88 11.54 -9.87
CA ILE A 201 -4.67 12.22 -11.16
C ILE A 201 -5.71 11.74 -12.17
N ALA A 202 -5.97 10.44 -12.27
CA ALA A 202 -6.99 9.88 -13.15
C ALA A 202 -8.40 10.39 -12.77
N ALA A 203 -8.70 10.43 -11.46
CA ALA A 203 -9.93 10.98 -10.92
C ALA A 203 -10.14 12.45 -11.31
N LEU A 204 -9.13 13.28 -11.09
CA LEU A 204 -9.17 14.71 -11.43
C LEU A 204 -9.32 14.96 -12.93
N GLN A 205 -8.73 14.09 -13.77
CA GLN A 205 -8.87 14.17 -15.23
C GLN A 205 -10.25 13.71 -15.72
N SER A 206 -10.97 12.90 -14.95
CA SER A 206 -12.33 12.45 -15.29
C SER A 206 -13.40 13.51 -15.03
N VAL A 207 -13.09 14.57 -14.26
CA VAL A 207 -14.02 15.66 -14.00
C VAL A 207 -14.30 16.45 -15.28
N PRO A 208 -15.56 16.57 -15.74
CA PRO A 208 -15.89 17.31 -16.95
C PRO A 208 -15.44 18.78 -16.87
N GLY A 209 -14.71 19.25 -17.89
CA GLY A 209 -14.24 20.64 -17.97
C GLY A 209 -15.36 21.69 -17.91
N ALA A 210 -16.53 21.35 -18.42
CA ALA A 210 -17.71 22.22 -18.37
C ALA A 210 -18.09 22.65 -16.94
N LEU A 211 -17.88 21.80 -15.93
CA LEU A 211 -18.16 22.16 -14.54
C LEU A 211 -17.23 23.28 -14.04
N TYR A 212 -15.98 23.27 -14.46
CA TYR A 212 -15.02 24.32 -14.13
C TYR A 212 -15.33 25.63 -14.88
N GLU A 213 -15.86 25.54 -16.12
CA GLU A 213 -16.29 26.71 -16.89
C GLU A 213 -17.50 27.39 -16.26
N VAL A 214 -18.49 26.59 -15.84
CA VAL A 214 -19.66 27.10 -15.11
C VAL A 214 -19.24 27.78 -13.81
N ALA A 215 -18.42 27.12 -13.00
CA ALA A 215 -17.92 27.70 -11.75
C ALA A 215 -17.20 29.04 -11.98
N LYS A 216 -16.42 29.14 -13.06
CA LYS A 216 -15.73 30.38 -13.45
C LYS A 216 -16.69 31.49 -13.92
N ILE A 217 -17.75 31.14 -14.64
CA ILE A 217 -18.78 32.10 -15.07
C ILE A 217 -19.54 32.63 -13.86
N GLU A 218 -19.80 31.78 -12.86
CA GLU A 218 -20.44 32.18 -11.59
C GLU A 218 -19.50 32.96 -10.65
N GLY A 219 -18.25 33.21 -11.06
CA GLY A 219 -17.29 33.97 -10.27
C GLY A 219 -16.69 33.21 -9.07
N ALA A 220 -16.80 31.85 -9.03
CA ALA A 220 -16.28 31.07 -7.97
C ALA A 220 -14.74 31.17 -7.90
N THR A 221 -14.22 31.33 -6.70
CA THR A 221 -12.78 31.29 -6.41
C THR A 221 -12.23 29.87 -6.59
N GLY A 222 -10.92 29.70 -6.71
CA GLY A 222 -10.29 28.38 -6.81
C GLY A 222 -10.60 27.49 -5.60
N TYR A 223 -10.70 28.07 -4.40
CA TYR A 223 -11.08 27.37 -3.18
C TYR A 223 -12.54 26.88 -3.24
N GLU A 224 -13.46 27.72 -3.67
CA GLU A 224 -14.87 27.33 -3.83
C GLU A 224 -15.06 26.28 -4.92
N THR A 225 -14.36 26.41 -6.04
CA THR A 225 -14.36 25.42 -7.12
C THR A 225 -13.82 24.07 -6.62
N PHE A 226 -12.78 24.08 -5.78
CA PHE A 226 -12.28 22.86 -5.20
C PHE A 226 -13.35 22.16 -4.33
N TRP A 227 -13.92 22.87 -3.35
CA TRP A 227 -14.85 22.25 -2.40
C TRP A 227 -16.22 21.93 -2.99
N LYS A 228 -16.71 22.74 -3.94
CA LYS A 228 -18.06 22.57 -4.52
C LYS A 228 -18.09 21.70 -5.78
N VAL A 229 -16.97 21.61 -6.52
CA VAL A 229 -16.89 20.86 -7.78
C VAL A 229 -15.91 19.70 -7.69
N THR A 230 -14.62 20.01 -7.45
CA THR A 230 -13.56 19.00 -7.55
C THR A 230 -13.70 17.91 -6.49
N PHE A 231 -13.80 18.29 -5.22
CA PHE A 231 -13.84 17.38 -4.10
C PHE A 231 -15.05 16.42 -4.14
N PRO A 232 -16.29 16.85 -4.38
CA PRO A 232 -17.43 15.95 -4.50
C PRO A 232 -17.30 14.96 -5.65
N MET A 233 -16.74 15.39 -6.80
CA MET A 233 -16.55 14.52 -7.96
C MET A 233 -15.47 13.46 -7.74
N VAL A 234 -14.43 13.78 -6.97
CA VAL A 234 -13.32 12.87 -6.65
C VAL A 234 -13.62 12.00 -5.41
N SER A 235 -14.55 12.42 -4.57
CA SER A 235 -14.90 11.75 -3.30
C SER A 235 -15.13 10.23 -3.40
N PRO A 236 -15.82 9.68 -4.42
CA PRO A 236 -16.00 8.23 -4.53
C PRO A 236 -14.66 7.48 -4.65
N LEU A 237 -13.65 8.11 -5.28
CA LEU A 237 -12.33 7.51 -5.45
C LEU A 237 -11.44 7.67 -4.20
N ILE A 238 -11.79 8.58 -3.28
CA ILE A 238 -11.15 8.66 -1.95
C ILE A 238 -11.37 7.35 -1.20
N ILE A 239 -12.60 6.81 -1.22
CA ILE A 239 -12.91 5.53 -0.54
C ILE A 239 -12.07 4.39 -1.13
N THR A 240 -11.95 4.34 -2.45
CA THR A 240 -11.10 3.33 -3.14
C THR A 240 -9.65 3.46 -2.70
N ASN A 241 -9.12 4.69 -2.65
CA ASN A 241 -7.76 4.96 -2.20
C ASN A 241 -7.56 4.61 -0.72
N VAL A 242 -8.53 4.90 0.16
CA VAL A 242 -8.48 4.53 1.58
C VAL A 242 -8.37 3.02 1.73
N VAL A 243 -9.23 2.26 1.04
CA VAL A 243 -9.18 0.79 1.08
C VAL A 243 -7.85 0.27 0.57
N TYR A 244 -7.35 0.82 -0.55
CA TYR A 244 -6.04 0.45 -1.09
C TYR A 244 -4.92 0.73 -0.09
N THR A 245 -4.89 1.94 0.50
CA THR A 245 -3.85 2.33 1.46
C THR A 245 -3.87 1.46 2.72
N ILE A 246 -5.05 1.09 3.23
CA ILE A 246 -5.16 0.17 4.37
C ILE A 246 -4.58 -1.20 4.01
N VAL A 247 -4.88 -1.73 2.82
CA VAL A 247 -4.35 -3.02 2.37
C VAL A 247 -2.84 -2.98 2.18
N ASP A 248 -2.31 -1.86 1.68
CA ASP A 248 -0.87 -1.65 1.44
C ASP A 248 -0.08 -1.45 2.75
N SER A 249 -0.76 -1.05 3.84
CA SER A 249 -0.15 -0.83 5.17
C SER A 249 0.06 -2.13 5.97
N PHE A 250 -0.48 -3.26 5.52
CA PHE A 250 -0.32 -4.59 6.11
C PHE A 250 0.74 -5.42 5.37
#